data_d061d9f2fcb9d2ecbd738a8ab6ccc6d8
#
_entry.id   d061d9f2fcb9d2ecbd738a8ab6ccc6d8
#
_cell.length_a   1.000
_cell.length_b   1.000
_cell.length_c   1.000
_cell.angle_alpha   90.00
_cell.angle_beta   90.00
_cell.angle_gamma   90.00
#
_symmetry.space_group_name_H-M   'P 1'
#
loop_
_entity.id
_entity.type
_entity.pdbx_description
1 polymer ?
#
loop_
_entity_poly.entity_id
_entity_poly.type
_entity_poly.pdbx_seq_one_letter_code
_entity_poly.pdbx_strand_id
1 'polypeptide(L)'
;MPRTFRNPILPGFYPDPSICRVGDDYYLVNSTFEYFPGLPIFHSRDLVHWRQLGHILDRPSQLPLDGVYASGGLYAPTIRYNRGTFYVINTLVGGTSKSGNFIVTATDPAGPWSEPYWLENAPGIDPSLFFDDDGRAWYVGNRMATDSRYDGHTEIWLQELDLAAMCLVGEPCVLWEGAARDAVWAEAPHLYKINGQYYLMIAEGGTSHDHAVTIARSGEITGPYKANRRNPIITHRHLGQDYQIVGTGHADLVETQFGEWWMVLLAMRPYGGYFYNLGRETFLVPLRWEEGWPVVAPGSGRVALAERTPDLPEQRWPAVPACDHFETQTLAPHWNFLRTPRDDFWSLCARPGYLRLRLRPERLTDLANPSFVGRRQQHMRFSARAALEFRPQHDDECAGLVLVQNNEFHIRFVITGGATPTVHLVKRSTPESNPQLMPIIPGTDVTLAELPIEGSRFYFKVEADGQAYSFYIATEPESWHPVAEGVDGRILSTPYAGGFVGTYIGMYASSNGQPSTNSADFDWFEYLGLDEN
;
A
#
# COMPACT_ATOMS: atom_id res chain seq x y z
N MET A 1 3.27 12.17 -32.89
CA MET A 1 3.84 12.46 -31.57
C MET A 1 4.01 11.12 -30.88
N PRO A 2 5.07 10.89 -30.09
CA PRO A 2 5.15 9.69 -29.28
C PRO A 2 3.93 9.62 -28.34
N ARG A 3 3.38 8.42 -28.13
CA ARG A 3 2.31 8.22 -27.14
C ARG A 3 2.87 8.49 -25.75
N THR A 4 2.07 9.08 -24.88
CA THR A 4 2.43 9.35 -23.48
C THR A 4 1.42 8.70 -22.53
N PHE A 5 1.86 8.37 -21.33
CA PHE A 5 1.02 7.95 -20.22
C PHE A 5 1.19 8.91 -19.04
N ARG A 6 0.29 8.79 -18.07
CA ARG A 6 0.36 9.57 -16.83
C ARG A 6 0.83 8.69 -15.67
N ASN A 7 1.75 9.23 -14.89
CA ASN A 7 2.14 8.71 -13.58
C ASN A 7 1.27 9.32 -12.48
N PRO A 8 1.04 8.61 -11.36
CA PRO A 8 1.46 7.24 -11.08
C PRO A 8 0.70 6.20 -11.92
N ILE A 9 1.33 5.06 -12.21
CA ILE A 9 0.66 3.93 -12.89
C ILE A 9 -0.32 3.19 -11.98
N LEU A 10 -0.10 3.26 -10.66
CA LEU A 10 -1.05 2.82 -9.63
C LEU A 10 -1.25 3.96 -8.63
N PRO A 11 -2.30 4.79 -8.81
CA PRO A 11 -2.59 5.89 -7.89
C PRO A 11 -3.18 5.40 -6.57
N GLY A 12 -2.88 6.13 -5.48
CA GLY A 12 -3.26 5.77 -4.13
C GLY A 12 -2.20 4.90 -3.44
N PHE A 13 -2.53 4.37 -2.28
CA PHE A 13 -1.63 3.62 -1.41
C PHE A 13 -1.24 2.26 -2.03
N TYR A 14 -0.27 2.30 -2.93
CA TYR A 14 0.41 1.16 -3.55
C TYR A 14 1.93 1.37 -3.48
N PRO A 15 2.53 1.26 -2.28
CA PRO A 15 3.95 1.49 -2.06
C PRO A 15 4.80 0.28 -2.37
N ASP A 16 6.12 0.47 -2.35
CA ASP A 16 7.13 -0.58 -2.33
C ASP A 16 6.94 -1.59 -3.49
N PRO A 17 6.88 -1.11 -4.76
CA PRO A 17 6.58 -1.97 -5.89
C PRO A 17 7.73 -2.92 -6.20
N SER A 18 7.40 -4.20 -6.44
CA SER A 18 8.31 -5.14 -7.08
C SER A 18 7.67 -5.76 -8.30
N ILE A 19 8.46 -5.98 -9.36
CA ILE A 19 7.98 -6.39 -10.67
C ILE A 19 8.77 -7.58 -11.22
N CYS A 20 8.08 -8.48 -11.93
CA CYS A 20 8.73 -9.49 -12.75
C CYS A 20 8.03 -9.64 -14.10
N ARG A 21 8.76 -10.16 -15.11
CA ARG A 21 8.25 -10.44 -16.45
C ARG A 21 8.27 -11.93 -16.72
N VAL A 22 7.21 -12.43 -17.35
CA VAL A 22 7.11 -13.81 -17.86
C VAL A 22 6.60 -13.76 -19.29
N GLY A 23 7.48 -13.97 -20.25
CA GLY A 23 7.15 -13.78 -21.66
C GLY A 23 6.76 -12.33 -21.97
N ASP A 24 5.52 -12.12 -22.39
CA ASP A 24 4.94 -10.81 -22.71
C ASP A 24 4.11 -10.23 -21.55
N ASP A 25 4.06 -10.90 -20.42
CA ASP A 25 3.23 -10.54 -19.27
C ASP A 25 4.11 -9.99 -18.12
N TYR A 26 3.63 -8.93 -17.48
CA TYR A 26 4.28 -8.28 -16.35
C TYR A 26 3.41 -8.41 -15.11
N TYR A 27 4.04 -8.72 -13.98
CA TYR A 27 3.37 -8.88 -12.69
C TYR A 27 4.01 -7.98 -11.66
N LEU A 28 3.19 -7.27 -10.90
CA LEU A 28 3.62 -6.29 -9.90
C LEU A 28 2.89 -6.53 -8.58
N VAL A 29 3.62 -6.40 -7.47
CA VAL A 29 3.10 -6.53 -6.11
C VAL A 29 3.47 -5.30 -5.28
N ASN A 30 2.64 -5.01 -4.25
CA ASN A 30 2.85 -3.89 -3.33
C ASN A 30 2.64 -4.33 -1.88
N SER A 31 3.23 -3.62 -0.93
CA SER A 31 2.97 -3.79 0.51
C SER A 31 1.58 -3.34 0.91
N THR A 32 1.07 -3.89 2.02
CA THR A 32 -0.27 -3.57 2.53
C THR A 32 -0.31 -3.30 4.02
N PHE A 33 0.82 -3.46 4.71
CA PHE A 33 0.91 -3.26 6.16
C PHE A 33 -0.18 -4.02 6.92
N GLU A 34 -0.97 -3.35 7.76
CA GLU A 34 -2.03 -3.96 8.56
C GLU A 34 -3.31 -4.32 7.80
N TYR A 35 -3.37 -4.13 6.48
CA TYR A 35 -4.59 -4.41 5.69
C TYR A 35 -4.62 -5.85 5.14
N PHE A 36 -5.82 -6.45 5.21
CA PHE A 36 -6.15 -7.77 4.67
C PHE A 36 -7.23 -7.63 3.55
N PRO A 37 -7.20 -8.41 2.46
CA PRO A 37 -6.14 -9.35 2.07
C PRO A 37 -4.81 -8.64 1.80
N GLY A 38 -3.69 -9.37 1.95
CA GLY A 38 -2.35 -8.83 1.86
C GLY A 38 -1.70 -8.97 0.49
N LEU A 39 -0.87 -7.99 0.12
CA LEU A 39 -0.04 -7.96 -1.08
C LEU A 39 -0.86 -8.11 -2.36
N PRO A 40 -1.50 -7.04 -2.87
CA PRO A 40 -2.21 -7.08 -4.14
C PRO A 40 -1.24 -7.44 -5.27
N ILE A 41 -1.70 -8.28 -6.20
CA ILE A 41 -0.97 -8.62 -7.41
C ILE A 41 -1.67 -8.06 -8.63
N PHE A 42 -0.90 -7.38 -9.47
CA PHE A 42 -1.36 -6.76 -10.70
C PHE A 42 -0.73 -7.42 -11.92
N HIS A 43 -1.43 -7.36 -13.04
CA HIS A 43 -1.01 -7.84 -14.34
C HIS A 43 -1.10 -6.75 -15.39
N SER A 44 -0.07 -6.62 -16.22
CA SER A 44 -0.02 -5.75 -17.40
C SER A 44 0.66 -6.44 -18.56
N ARG A 45 0.43 -5.95 -19.79
CA ARG A 45 1.17 -6.33 -21.01
C ARG A 45 1.89 -5.15 -21.66
N ASP A 46 1.70 -3.96 -21.11
CA ASP A 46 2.28 -2.72 -21.64
C ASP A 46 2.96 -1.83 -20.59
N LEU A 47 3.05 -2.30 -19.31
CA LEU A 47 3.60 -1.61 -18.15
C LEU A 47 2.80 -0.37 -17.70
N VAL A 48 1.80 0.07 -18.45
CA VAL A 48 1.00 1.28 -18.18
C VAL A 48 -0.39 0.93 -17.66
N HIS A 49 -1.05 -0.03 -18.31
CA HIS A 49 -2.41 -0.43 -17.97
C HIS A 49 -2.38 -1.70 -17.13
N TRP A 50 -2.79 -1.58 -15.89
CA TRP A 50 -2.75 -2.65 -14.89
C TRP A 50 -4.15 -3.09 -14.49
N ARG A 51 -4.35 -4.40 -14.32
CA ARG A 51 -5.53 -4.97 -13.65
C ARG A 51 -5.09 -5.73 -12.43
N GLN A 52 -5.82 -5.61 -11.34
CA GLN A 52 -5.61 -6.43 -10.16
C GLN A 52 -6.13 -7.84 -10.41
N LEU A 53 -5.30 -8.86 -10.18
CA LEU A 53 -5.68 -10.28 -10.28
C LEU A 53 -6.30 -10.79 -8.98
N GLY A 54 -5.89 -10.25 -7.84
CA GLY A 54 -6.26 -10.66 -6.51
C GLY A 54 -5.20 -10.21 -5.50
N HIS A 55 -4.94 -11.08 -4.54
CA HIS A 55 -3.92 -10.87 -3.50
C HIS A 55 -3.08 -12.14 -3.31
N ILE A 56 -1.85 -11.97 -2.88
CA ILE A 56 -0.93 -13.07 -2.58
C ILE A 56 -1.38 -13.82 -1.30
N LEU A 57 -1.82 -13.06 -0.30
CA LEU A 57 -2.23 -13.57 1.01
C LEU A 57 -3.71 -13.24 1.23
N ASP A 58 -4.58 -14.14 0.83
CA ASP A 58 -6.04 -13.96 0.84
C ASP A 58 -6.77 -14.86 1.85
N ARG A 59 -6.04 -15.73 2.56
CA ARG A 59 -6.61 -16.63 3.56
C ARG A 59 -6.18 -16.24 4.98
N PRO A 60 -7.09 -16.27 5.96
CA PRO A 60 -6.75 -15.99 7.36
C PRO A 60 -5.66 -16.89 7.96
N SER A 61 -5.45 -18.12 7.41
CA SER A 61 -4.37 -19.03 7.81
C SER A 61 -2.98 -18.51 7.43
N GLN A 62 -2.89 -17.81 6.30
CA GLN A 62 -1.62 -17.30 5.77
C GLN A 62 -1.11 -16.07 6.51
N LEU A 63 -2.02 -15.25 7.08
CA LEU A 63 -1.70 -13.89 7.50
C LEU A 63 -2.22 -13.56 8.90
N PRO A 64 -1.38 -13.71 9.96
CA PRO A 64 -1.77 -13.40 11.34
C PRO A 64 -1.51 -11.91 11.68
N LEU A 65 -2.46 -11.02 11.31
CA LEU A 65 -2.40 -9.59 11.63
C LEU A 65 -3.07 -9.22 12.97
N ASP A 66 -3.42 -10.20 13.81
CA ASP A 66 -4.04 -9.94 15.10
C ASP A 66 -3.13 -9.08 15.99
N GLY A 67 -3.65 -7.99 16.53
CA GLY A 67 -2.89 -7.08 17.41
C GLY A 67 -1.76 -6.30 16.75
N VAL A 68 -1.58 -6.41 15.43
CA VAL A 68 -0.57 -5.63 14.70
C VAL A 68 -0.88 -4.14 14.85
N TYR A 69 0.12 -3.37 15.23
CA TYR A 69 -0.01 -1.91 15.37
C TYR A 69 -0.12 -1.22 14.00
N ALA A 70 -0.63 0.01 14.00
CA ALA A 70 -0.76 0.79 12.77
C ALA A 70 0.59 0.94 12.06
N SER A 71 0.61 0.69 10.76
CA SER A 71 1.83 0.62 9.93
C SER A 71 2.83 -0.49 10.30
N GLY A 72 2.42 -1.47 11.11
CA GLY A 72 3.02 -2.80 11.16
C GLY A 72 2.45 -3.70 10.05
N GLY A 73 2.72 -5.00 10.11
CA GLY A 73 2.18 -5.96 9.14
C GLY A 73 3.10 -6.23 7.95
N LEU A 74 2.56 -6.26 6.75
CA LEU A 74 3.27 -6.67 5.53
C LEU A 74 4.04 -5.49 4.92
N TYR A 75 5.36 -5.52 5.11
CA TYR A 75 6.29 -4.54 4.52
C TYR A 75 6.55 -4.85 3.05
N ALA A 76 7.67 -4.38 2.50
CA ALA A 76 7.96 -4.51 1.07
C ALA A 76 8.04 -5.98 0.62
N PRO A 77 7.22 -6.37 -0.39
CA PRO A 77 7.34 -7.66 -1.04
C PRO A 77 8.33 -7.63 -2.19
N THR A 78 8.93 -8.79 -2.52
CA THR A 78 9.56 -8.98 -3.81
C THR A 78 8.94 -10.16 -4.54
N ILE A 79 8.55 -9.95 -5.81
CA ILE A 79 8.09 -11.01 -6.71
C ILE A 79 9.19 -11.41 -7.69
N ARG A 80 9.40 -12.72 -7.86
CA ARG A 80 10.28 -13.29 -8.89
C ARG A 80 9.66 -14.52 -9.52
N TYR A 81 10.07 -14.82 -10.73
CA TYR A 81 9.66 -16.02 -11.46
C TYR A 81 10.86 -16.87 -11.81
N ASN A 82 10.81 -18.15 -11.50
CA ASN A 82 11.86 -19.10 -11.84
C ASN A 82 11.27 -20.46 -12.24
N ARG A 83 11.58 -20.92 -13.46
CA ARG A 83 11.27 -22.27 -13.96
C ARG A 83 9.82 -22.71 -13.72
N GLY A 84 8.85 -21.86 -14.05
CA GLY A 84 7.41 -22.18 -13.96
C GLY A 84 6.77 -21.84 -12.61
N THR A 85 7.53 -21.30 -11.66
CA THR A 85 7.03 -20.95 -10.34
C THR A 85 7.25 -19.47 -10.04
N PHE A 86 6.20 -18.81 -9.57
CA PHE A 86 6.28 -17.49 -8.95
C PHE A 86 6.66 -17.64 -7.48
N TYR A 87 7.55 -16.79 -7.02
CA TYR A 87 7.97 -16.65 -5.64
C TYR A 87 7.67 -15.23 -5.19
N VAL A 88 7.00 -15.09 -4.05
CA VAL A 88 6.89 -13.81 -3.34
C VAL A 88 7.53 -13.98 -1.98
N ILE A 89 8.51 -13.14 -1.68
CA ILE A 89 9.13 -13.04 -0.37
C ILE A 89 8.72 -11.73 0.29
N ASN A 90 8.46 -11.76 1.58
CA ASN A 90 7.97 -10.60 2.33
C ASN A 90 8.37 -10.66 3.81
N THR A 91 8.25 -9.53 4.50
CA THR A 91 8.42 -9.43 5.96
C THR A 91 7.11 -9.11 6.64
N LEU A 92 6.72 -9.89 7.64
CA LEU A 92 5.66 -9.54 8.59
C LEU A 92 6.29 -8.88 9.82
N VAL A 93 5.97 -7.60 10.05
CA VAL A 93 6.48 -6.80 11.17
C VAL A 93 5.39 -6.63 12.24
N GLY A 94 5.75 -6.78 13.52
CA GLY A 94 4.84 -6.52 14.63
C GLY A 94 3.73 -7.56 14.82
N GLY A 95 3.82 -8.72 14.17
CA GLY A 95 2.89 -9.82 14.39
C GLY A 95 3.03 -10.40 15.81
N THR A 96 1.91 -10.60 16.48
CA THR A 96 1.88 -11.11 17.87
C THR A 96 2.18 -12.59 17.99
N SER A 97 1.78 -13.39 17.00
CA SER A 97 1.98 -14.85 16.97
C SER A 97 3.15 -15.27 16.08
N LYS A 98 3.46 -14.48 15.05
CA LYS A 98 4.52 -14.72 14.08
C LYS A 98 5.04 -13.40 13.54
N SER A 99 6.35 -13.29 13.33
CA SER A 99 7.00 -12.14 12.67
C SER A 99 8.25 -12.62 11.95
N GLY A 100 8.72 -11.85 10.97
CA GLY A 100 9.94 -12.13 10.23
C GLY A 100 9.69 -12.37 8.74
N ASN A 101 10.70 -12.88 8.07
CA ASN A 101 10.69 -13.08 6.62
C ASN A 101 10.09 -14.45 6.26
N PHE A 102 9.32 -14.49 5.17
CA PHE A 102 8.69 -15.70 4.65
C PHE A 102 8.58 -15.68 3.14
N ILE A 103 8.44 -16.86 2.54
CA ILE A 103 8.23 -17.08 1.11
C ILE A 103 6.87 -17.74 0.90
N VAL A 104 6.14 -17.32 -0.14
CA VAL A 104 5.00 -18.03 -0.69
C VAL A 104 5.20 -18.26 -2.17
N THR A 105 4.62 -19.35 -2.72
CA THR A 105 4.81 -19.75 -4.11
C THR A 105 3.48 -20.06 -4.79
N ALA A 106 3.44 -19.88 -6.12
CA ALA A 106 2.34 -20.30 -6.98
C ALA A 106 2.84 -20.62 -8.38
N THR A 107 2.14 -21.45 -9.10
CA THR A 107 2.37 -21.69 -10.55
C THR A 107 1.50 -20.77 -11.43
N ASP A 108 0.38 -20.30 -10.90
CA ASP A 108 -0.48 -19.28 -11.51
C ASP A 108 -0.39 -17.99 -10.68
N PRO A 109 -0.13 -16.84 -11.30
CA PRO A 109 -0.05 -15.57 -10.58
C PRO A 109 -1.38 -15.15 -9.91
N ALA A 110 -2.51 -15.65 -10.41
CA ALA A 110 -3.81 -15.47 -9.76
C ALA A 110 -4.03 -16.39 -8.53
N GLY A 111 -3.08 -17.29 -8.26
CA GLY A 111 -3.13 -18.25 -7.15
C GLY A 111 -3.78 -19.60 -7.52
N PRO A 112 -4.06 -20.47 -6.54
CA PRO A 112 -3.84 -20.23 -5.13
C PRO A 112 -2.36 -20.19 -4.74
N TRP A 113 -2.00 -19.27 -3.87
CA TRP A 113 -0.65 -19.16 -3.29
C TRP A 113 -0.49 -20.13 -2.12
N SER A 114 0.73 -20.63 -1.90
CA SER A 114 1.03 -21.56 -0.81
C SER A 114 0.79 -20.93 0.58
N GLU A 115 0.80 -21.74 1.63
CA GLU A 115 1.04 -21.24 2.99
C GLU A 115 2.47 -20.71 3.11
N PRO A 116 2.73 -19.74 4.02
CA PRO A 116 4.05 -19.15 4.18
C PRO A 116 5.12 -20.12 4.66
N TYR A 117 6.24 -20.18 3.94
CA TYR A 117 7.48 -20.82 4.38
C TYR A 117 8.31 -19.78 5.14
N TRP A 118 8.28 -19.84 6.46
CA TRP A 118 8.99 -18.90 7.32
C TRP A 118 10.48 -19.18 7.33
N LEU A 119 11.28 -18.14 7.07
CA LEU A 119 12.75 -18.24 7.08
C LEU A 119 13.27 -18.00 8.49
N GLU A 120 13.79 -19.05 9.11
CA GLU A 120 14.51 -18.92 10.38
C GLU A 120 15.85 -18.22 10.15
N ASN A 121 16.26 -17.40 11.13
CA ASN A 121 17.54 -16.67 11.09
C ASN A 121 17.72 -15.72 9.90
N ALA A 122 16.63 -15.18 9.36
CA ALA A 122 16.61 -14.13 8.35
C ALA A 122 16.22 -12.78 8.99
N PRO A 123 17.14 -12.09 9.70
CA PRO A 123 16.83 -10.82 10.36
C PRO A 123 16.65 -9.69 9.35
N GLY A 124 15.88 -8.65 9.77
CA GLY A 124 15.67 -7.43 9.00
C GLY A 124 14.41 -7.46 8.16
N ILE A 125 14.33 -6.55 7.21
CA ILE A 125 13.17 -6.31 6.34
C ILE A 125 13.59 -6.28 4.86
N ASP A 126 12.63 -6.01 3.97
CA ASP A 126 12.80 -5.82 2.53
C ASP A 126 13.58 -6.96 1.84
N PRO A 127 13.18 -8.21 2.05
CA PRO A 127 13.88 -9.33 1.44
C PRO A 127 13.64 -9.39 -0.06
N SER A 128 14.66 -9.85 -0.80
CA SER A 128 14.56 -10.16 -2.22
C SER A 128 15.16 -11.52 -2.51
N LEU A 129 14.76 -12.11 -3.64
CA LEU A 129 15.31 -13.35 -4.17
C LEU A 129 16.06 -13.09 -5.46
N PHE A 130 17.19 -13.77 -5.62
CA PHE A 130 17.93 -13.78 -6.87
C PHE A 130 18.22 -15.23 -7.29
N PHE A 131 17.90 -15.56 -8.54
CA PHE A 131 18.16 -16.87 -9.15
C PHE A 131 19.32 -16.73 -10.13
N ASP A 132 20.46 -17.34 -9.82
CA ASP A 132 21.65 -17.23 -10.65
C ASP A 132 21.67 -18.26 -11.79
N ASP A 133 22.50 -18.02 -12.81
CA ASP A 133 22.66 -18.87 -14.00
C ASP A 133 23.24 -20.25 -13.66
N ASP A 134 23.96 -20.39 -12.56
CA ASP A 134 24.51 -21.65 -12.06
C ASP A 134 23.46 -22.54 -11.35
N GLY A 135 22.23 -22.03 -11.22
CA GLY A 135 21.11 -22.72 -10.63
C GLY A 135 20.93 -22.51 -9.14
N ARG A 136 21.82 -21.76 -8.48
CA ARG A 136 21.68 -21.39 -7.07
C ARG A 136 20.63 -20.28 -6.92
N ALA A 137 19.97 -20.29 -5.78
CA ALA A 137 19.08 -19.23 -5.34
C ALA A 137 19.70 -18.48 -4.15
N TRP A 138 19.45 -17.18 -4.10
CA TRP A 138 20.02 -16.31 -3.09
C TRP A 138 18.93 -15.47 -2.44
N TYR A 139 19.00 -15.39 -1.11
CA TYR A 139 18.30 -14.41 -0.31
C TYR A 139 19.18 -13.17 -0.18
N VAL A 140 18.62 -12.00 -0.36
CA VAL A 140 19.24 -10.72 -0.03
C VAL A 140 18.24 -9.86 0.74
N GLY A 141 18.68 -9.20 1.81
CA GLY A 141 17.83 -8.35 2.66
C GLY A 141 18.67 -7.29 3.35
N ASN A 142 18.01 -6.38 4.06
CA ASN A 142 18.71 -5.48 4.97
C ASN A 142 18.57 -5.97 6.42
N ARG A 143 19.44 -5.47 7.27
CA ARG A 143 19.37 -5.60 8.74
C ARG A 143 20.12 -4.44 9.38
N MET A 144 19.88 -4.21 10.66
CA MET A 144 20.72 -3.30 11.44
C MET A 144 22.16 -3.76 11.39
N ALA A 145 23.08 -2.84 11.12
CA ALA A 145 24.51 -3.17 11.09
C ALA A 145 24.99 -3.71 12.43
N THR A 146 25.80 -4.76 12.41
CA THR A 146 26.29 -5.40 13.63
C THR A 146 27.08 -4.41 14.51
N ASP A 147 27.89 -3.55 13.88
CA ASP A 147 28.65 -2.48 14.52
C ASP A 147 28.02 -1.13 14.14
N SER A 148 26.76 -0.87 14.58
CA SER A 148 26.06 0.37 14.26
C SER A 148 26.82 1.60 14.76
N ARG A 149 27.03 2.57 13.87
CA ARG A 149 27.81 3.80 14.12
C ARG A 149 26.94 5.03 14.27
N TYR A 150 25.67 4.96 13.82
CA TYR A 150 24.68 6.06 13.84
C TYR A 150 23.27 5.48 13.74
N ASP A 151 22.26 6.27 14.07
CA ASP A 151 20.86 5.87 13.96
C ASP A 151 20.48 5.59 12.50
N GLY A 152 19.82 4.46 12.25
CA GLY A 152 19.48 4.03 10.89
C GLY A 152 20.65 3.42 10.10
N HIS A 153 21.75 3.07 10.77
CA HIS A 153 22.84 2.33 10.12
C HIS A 153 22.43 0.89 9.88
N THR A 154 22.13 0.59 8.63
CA THR A 154 21.77 -0.74 8.13
C THR A 154 22.81 -1.27 7.16
N GLU A 155 22.85 -2.58 6.98
CA GLU A 155 23.72 -3.26 6.03
C GLU A 155 22.90 -4.21 5.16
N ILE A 156 23.28 -4.31 3.88
CA ILE A 156 22.72 -5.30 2.96
C ILE A 156 23.52 -6.58 3.06
N TRP A 157 22.84 -7.69 3.26
CA TRP A 157 23.44 -9.01 3.43
C TRP A 157 22.84 -10.05 2.49
N LEU A 158 23.62 -11.06 2.16
CA LEU A 158 23.32 -12.14 1.22
C LEU A 158 23.54 -13.48 1.89
N GLN A 159 22.69 -14.45 1.60
CA GLN A 159 22.88 -15.85 1.97
C GLN A 159 22.25 -16.77 0.93
N GLU A 160 22.82 -17.95 0.71
CA GLU A 160 22.26 -18.94 -0.19
C GLU A 160 20.93 -19.50 0.37
N LEU A 161 19.95 -19.71 -0.53
CA LEU A 161 18.64 -20.28 -0.23
C LEU A 161 18.52 -21.67 -0.86
N ASP A 162 18.31 -22.68 -0.05
CA ASP A 162 17.88 -24.01 -0.51
C ASP A 162 16.38 -23.95 -0.85
N LEU A 163 16.06 -23.95 -2.15
CA LEU A 163 14.68 -23.90 -2.64
C LEU A 163 13.87 -25.15 -2.33
N ALA A 164 14.51 -26.30 -2.17
CA ALA A 164 13.81 -27.54 -1.86
C ALA A 164 13.40 -27.63 -0.39
N ALA A 165 14.29 -27.14 0.48
CA ALA A 165 14.06 -27.09 1.93
C ALA A 165 13.39 -25.78 2.39
N MET A 166 13.34 -24.76 1.53
CA MET A 166 12.88 -23.39 1.85
C MET A 166 13.57 -22.83 3.10
N CYS A 167 14.90 -22.93 3.16
CA CYS A 167 15.70 -22.43 4.26
C CYS A 167 17.03 -21.84 3.78
N LEU A 168 17.59 -20.93 4.59
CA LEU A 168 18.90 -20.34 4.34
C LEU A 168 20.01 -21.35 4.69
N VAL A 169 21.03 -21.43 3.84
CA VAL A 169 22.19 -22.34 4.00
C VAL A 169 23.51 -21.59 3.81
N GLY A 170 24.59 -22.14 4.36
CA GLY A 170 25.91 -21.51 4.32
C GLY A 170 26.01 -20.29 5.24
N GLU A 171 27.12 -19.56 5.13
CA GLU A 171 27.39 -18.38 5.94
C GLU A 171 26.86 -17.10 5.27
N PRO A 172 26.22 -16.18 6.01
CA PRO A 172 25.82 -14.90 5.46
C PRO A 172 27.04 -14.00 5.18
N CYS A 173 26.95 -13.18 4.13
CA CYS A 173 27.96 -12.16 3.86
C CYS A 173 27.32 -10.76 3.69
N VAL A 174 28.00 -9.74 4.23
CA VAL A 174 27.61 -8.34 4.02
C VAL A 174 28.09 -7.89 2.66
N LEU A 175 27.18 -7.31 1.87
CA LEU A 175 27.48 -6.84 0.52
C LEU A 175 27.81 -5.35 0.48
N TRP A 176 27.01 -4.53 1.20
CA TRP A 176 27.10 -3.06 1.09
C TRP A 176 26.33 -2.35 2.21
N GLU A 177 26.77 -1.13 2.55
CA GLU A 177 26.13 -0.28 3.56
C GLU A 177 25.52 1.01 2.95
N GLY A 178 25.50 1.14 1.62
CA GLY A 178 24.98 2.30 0.90
C GLY A 178 26.05 3.11 0.16
N ALA A 179 25.60 4.08 -0.65
CA ALA A 179 26.46 4.92 -1.48
C ALA A 179 26.91 6.20 -0.78
N ALA A 180 26.04 6.81 0.02
CA ALA A 180 26.36 8.01 0.78
C ALA A 180 27.28 7.66 1.95
N ARG A 181 28.09 8.63 2.36
CA ARG A 181 28.79 8.53 3.63
C ARG A 181 27.72 8.58 4.74
N ASP A 182 27.77 7.64 5.67
CA ASP A 182 26.80 7.48 6.74
C ASP A 182 25.36 7.37 6.18
N ALA A 183 25.17 6.50 5.15
CA ALA A 183 23.88 6.24 4.53
C ALA A 183 22.87 5.76 5.58
N VAL A 184 21.74 6.45 5.68
CA VAL A 184 20.66 6.11 6.60
C VAL A 184 19.68 5.19 5.89
N TRP A 185 19.31 4.08 6.54
CA TRP A 185 18.34 3.12 6.00
C TRP A 185 18.70 2.62 4.61
N ALA A 186 19.89 1.98 4.48
CA ALA A 186 20.19 1.17 3.30
C ALA A 186 19.25 -0.04 3.31
N GLU A 187 18.28 -0.08 2.38
CA GLU A 187 17.16 -1.03 2.38
C GLU A 187 16.73 -1.39 0.95
N ALA A 188 15.67 -2.21 0.80
CA ALA A 188 15.09 -2.59 -0.49
C ALA A 188 16.11 -3.14 -1.52
N PRO A 189 16.94 -4.14 -1.17
CA PRO A 189 17.95 -4.64 -2.08
C PRO A 189 17.36 -5.50 -3.19
N HIS A 190 17.78 -5.23 -4.43
CA HIS A 190 17.54 -6.09 -5.58
C HIS A 190 18.84 -6.41 -6.30
N LEU A 191 19.05 -7.69 -6.61
CA LEU A 191 20.18 -8.17 -7.40
C LEU A 191 19.78 -8.43 -8.84
N TYR A 192 20.65 -8.03 -9.77
CA TYR A 192 20.51 -8.30 -11.20
C TYR A 192 21.85 -8.79 -11.76
N LYS A 193 21.80 -9.67 -12.77
CA LYS A 193 22.99 -10.09 -13.51
C LYS A 193 22.83 -9.65 -14.96
N ILE A 194 23.66 -8.70 -15.38
CA ILE A 194 23.59 -8.08 -16.71
C ILE A 194 24.96 -8.10 -17.33
N ASN A 195 25.09 -8.72 -18.51
CA ASN A 195 26.37 -8.88 -19.22
C ASN A 195 27.48 -9.46 -18.33
N GLY A 196 27.16 -10.44 -17.48
CA GLY A 196 28.10 -11.13 -16.60
C GLY A 196 28.53 -10.33 -15.36
N GLN A 197 27.96 -9.14 -15.11
CA GLN A 197 28.18 -8.34 -13.91
C GLN A 197 26.96 -8.43 -12.99
N TYR A 198 27.20 -8.53 -11.69
CA TYR A 198 26.15 -8.42 -10.66
C TYR A 198 25.95 -6.96 -10.29
N TYR A 199 24.71 -6.51 -10.28
CA TYR A 199 24.29 -5.19 -9.86
C TYR A 199 23.43 -5.33 -8.59
N LEU A 200 23.79 -4.57 -7.56
CA LEU A 200 23.02 -4.41 -6.34
C LEU A 200 22.41 -3.02 -6.33
N MET A 201 21.10 -2.94 -6.47
CA MET A 201 20.32 -1.72 -6.35
C MET A 201 19.64 -1.68 -4.98
N ILE A 202 19.64 -0.53 -4.32
CA ILE A 202 19.04 -0.34 -2.99
C ILE A 202 18.36 1.03 -2.89
N ALA A 203 17.51 1.18 -1.88
CA ALA A 203 17.06 2.47 -1.40
C ALA A 203 17.95 2.95 -0.25
N GLU A 204 18.05 4.27 -0.07
CA GLU A 204 18.68 4.91 1.10
C GLU A 204 18.03 6.26 1.41
N GLY A 205 18.21 6.78 2.62
CA GLY A 205 17.67 8.07 3.07
C GLY A 205 16.33 7.97 3.80
N GLY A 206 15.77 6.76 3.91
CA GLY A 206 14.46 6.50 4.49
C GLY A 206 13.29 6.95 3.59
N THR A 207 12.11 6.37 3.82
CA THR A 207 10.94 6.52 2.95
C THR A 207 10.20 7.86 3.15
N SER A 208 10.93 8.98 3.03
CA SER A 208 10.41 10.35 3.16
C SER A 208 11.07 11.26 2.11
N HIS A 209 11.25 12.55 2.43
CA HIS A 209 11.81 13.53 1.49
C HIS A 209 13.21 13.17 0.96
N ASP A 210 14.06 12.59 1.82
CA ASP A 210 15.47 12.29 1.49
C ASP A 210 15.67 10.95 0.74
N HIS A 211 14.59 10.26 0.45
CA HIS A 211 14.60 8.96 -0.22
C HIS A 211 15.33 8.99 -1.56
N ALA A 212 16.11 7.95 -1.84
CA ALA A 212 16.91 7.86 -3.04
C ALA A 212 17.11 6.40 -3.46
N VAL A 213 17.41 6.17 -4.75
CA VAL A 213 17.85 4.88 -5.27
C VAL A 213 19.32 4.97 -5.60
N THR A 214 20.10 4.02 -5.11
CA THR A 214 21.53 3.89 -5.38
C THR A 214 21.88 2.50 -5.92
N ILE A 215 23.01 2.37 -6.62
CA ILE A 215 23.42 1.12 -7.25
C ILE A 215 24.91 0.91 -7.15
N ALA A 216 25.32 -0.34 -6.99
CA ALA A 216 26.70 -0.79 -7.05
C ALA A 216 26.81 -2.03 -7.95
N ARG A 217 28.02 -2.38 -8.40
CA ARG A 217 28.26 -3.59 -9.20
C ARG A 217 29.50 -4.35 -8.77
N SER A 218 29.53 -5.65 -9.05
CA SER A 218 30.65 -6.55 -8.82
C SER A 218 30.78 -7.60 -9.93
N GLY A 219 31.95 -8.18 -10.09
CA GLY A 219 32.16 -9.38 -10.91
C GLY A 219 31.72 -10.67 -10.22
N GLU A 220 31.60 -10.65 -8.89
CA GLU A 220 31.21 -11.78 -8.06
C GLU A 220 29.98 -11.42 -7.23
N ILE A 221 29.07 -12.39 -7.02
CA ILE A 221 27.83 -12.13 -6.28
C ILE A 221 28.06 -11.71 -4.83
N THR A 222 29.14 -12.23 -4.22
CA THR A 222 29.55 -11.90 -2.85
C THR A 222 30.36 -10.61 -2.74
N GLY A 223 30.59 -9.92 -3.86
CA GLY A 223 31.35 -8.67 -3.89
C GLY A 223 32.87 -8.85 -4.13
N PRO A 224 33.68 -7.79 -3.91
CA PRO A 224 33.25 -6.49 -3.37
C PRO A 224 32.45 -5.66 -4.40
N TYR A 225 31.41 -5.02 -3.94
CA TYR A 225 30.57 -4.14 -4.76
C TYR A 225 31.16 -2.74 -4.86
N LYS A 226 31.23 -2.23 -6.09
CA LYS A 226 31.73 -0.89 -6.39
C LYS A 226 30.56 0.03 -6.71
N ALA A 227 30.39 1.07 -5.89
CA ALA A 227 29.34 2.06 -6.07
C ALA A 227 29.44 2.80 -7.42
N ASN A 228 28.31 3.09 -8.02
CA ASN A 228 28.24 4.00 -9.18
C ASN A 228 28.66 5.41 -8.75
N ARG A 229 29.57 6.03 -9.50
CA ARG A 229 30.02 7.40 -9.22
C ARG A 229 28.94 8.47 -9.42
N ARG A 230 27.84 8.09 -10.10
CA ARG A 230 26.67 8.95 -10.37
C ARG A 230 25.53 8.75 -9.34
N ASN A 231 25.78 7.97 -8.28
CA ASN A 231 24.76 7.80 -7.20
C ASN A 231 24.43 9.14 -6.51
N PRO A 232 23.16 9.32 -6.09
CA PRO A 232 22.01 8.46 -6.35
C PRO A 232 21.59 8.48 -7.82
N ILE A 233 21.13 7.33 -8.35
CA ILE A 233 20.68 7.23 -9.74
C ILE A 233 19.31 7.87 -9.98
N ILE A 234 18.50 8.01 -8.91
CA ILE A 234 17.29 8.84 -8.87
C ILE A 234 17.01 9.30 -7.45
N THR A 235 16.66 10.56 -7.28
CA THR A 235 16.14 11.17 -6.06
C THR A 235 15.54 12.53 -6.39
N HIS A 236 14.52 12.95 -5.64
CA HIS A 236 13.93 14.29 -5.74
C HIS A 236 14.25 15.18 -4.53
N ARG A 237 15.08 14.72 -3.56
CA ARG A 237 15.44 15.48 -2.35
C ARG A 237 16.07 16.87 -2.63
N HIS A 238 16.58 17.07 -3.84
CA HIS A 238 17.16 18.36 -4.26
C HIS A 238 16.13 19.34 -4.84
N LEU A 239 14.88 18.89 -5.03
CA LEU A 239 13.84 19.69 -5.68
C LEU A 239 12.94 20.46 -4.69
N GLY A 240 13.12 20.20 -3.36
CA GLY A 240 12.34 20.80 -2.31
C GLY A 240 10.98 20.12 -2.09
N GLN A 241 10.37 20.39 -0.92
CA GLN A 241 9.11 19.76 -0.49
C GLN A 241 7.88 20.26 -1.26
N ASP A 242 7.98 21.38 -1.94
CA ASP A 242 6.91 21.96 -2.78
C ASP A 242 6.89 21.36 -4.20
N TYR A 243 7.83 20.46 -4.52
CA TYR A 243 7.83 19.81 -5.83
C TYR A 243 6.67 18.80 -5.91
N GLN A 244 6.08 18.68 -7.11
CA GLN A 244 4.87 17.88 -7.35
C GLN A 244 5.03 16.37 -7.13
N ILE A 245 6.27 15.85 -7.10
CA ILE A 245 6.60 14.44 -6.83
C ILE A 245 7.80 14.42 -5.90
N VAL A 246 7.67 13.82 -4.73
CA VAL A 246 8.71 13.78 -3.70
C VAL A 246 8.96 12.35 -3.22
N GLY A 247 10.06 12.14 -2.50
CA GLY A 247 10.35 10.88 -1.82
C GLY A 247 10.54 9.69 -2.78
N THR A 248 11.17 9.90 -3.92
CA THR A 248 11.41 8.85 -4.92
C THR A 248 12.42 7.83 -4.45
N GLY A 249 12.02 6.56 -4.36
CA GLY A 249 12.90 5.48 -3.88
C GLY A 249 12.24 4.10 -4.00
N HIS A 250 12.82 3.10 -3.35
CA HIS A 250 12.34 1.73 -3.29
C HIS A 250 11.93 1.20 -4.68
N ALA A 251 12.91 0.95 -5.52
CA ALA A 251 12.71 0.68 -6.94
C ALA A 251 13.02 -0.76 -7.31
N ASP A 252 12.36 -1.27 -8.34
CA ASP A 252 12.68 -2.54 -9.00
C ASP A 252 12.78 -2.35 -10.53
N LEU A 253 13.62 -3.12 -11.22
CA LEU A 253 13.90 -2.99 -12.64
C LEU A 253 13.24 -4.12 -13.43
N VAL A 254 12.80 -3.79 -14.65
CA VAL A 254 12.31 -4.77 -15.60
C VAL A 254 12.82 -4.48 -17.01
N GLU A 255 13.25 -5.53 -17.70
CA GLU A 255 13.55 -5.50 -19.13
C GLU A 255 12.33 -5.99 -19.91
N THR A 256 11.91 -5.21 -20.93
CA THR A 256 10.85 -5.64 -21.83
C THR A 256 11.33 -6.76 -22.78
N GLN A 257 10.39 -7.46 -23.42
CA GLN A 257 10.70 -8.45 -24.44
C GLN A 257 11.41 -7.88 -25.68
N PHE A 258 11.45 -6.56 -25.81
CA PHE A 258 12.16 -5.83 -26.88
C PHE A 258 13.46 -5.17 -26.43
N GLY A 259 13.90 -5.41 -25.17
CA GLY A 259 15.17 -4.93 -24.64
C GLY A 259 15.15 -3.50 -24.10
N GLU A 260 13.97 -2.85 -24.01
CA GLU A 260 13.84 -1.61 -23.26
C GLU A 260 13.88 -1.90 -21.75
N TRP A 261 14.46 -1.00 -20.99
CA TRP A 261 14.52 -1.09 -19.54
C TRP A 261 13.64 -0.03 -18.87
N TRP A 262 12.91 -0.46 -17.85
CA TRP A 262 12.02 0.38 -17.08
C TRP A 262 12.23 0.15 -15.59
N MET A 263 11.97 1.18 -14.81
CA MET A 263 12.01 1.16 -13.34
C MET A 263 10.63 1.44 -12.79
N VAL A 264 10.12 0.57 -11.93
CA VAL A 264 9.02 0.90 -11.02
C VAL A 264 9.61 1.40 -9.71
N LEU A 265 8.99 2.41 -9.11
CA LEU A 265 9.44 2.98 -7.84
C LEU A 265 8.28 3.60 -7.10
N LEU A 266 8.41 3.79 -5.80
CA LEU A 266 7.46 4.60 -5.05
C LEU A 266 7.83 6.08 -5.10
N ALA A 267 6.79 6.92 -5.01
CA ALA A 267 6.90 8.34 -4.73
C ALA A 267 5.57 8.86 -4.15
N MET A 268 5.57 10.10 -3.66
CA MET A 268 4.38 10.78 -3.15
C MET A 268 4.08 12.03 -3.98
N ARG A 269 2.78 12.37 -4.07
CA ARG A 269 2.31 13.62 -4.67
C ARG A 269 1.71 14.51 -3.58
N PRO A 270 2.47 15.49 -3.03
CA PRO A 270 1.95 16.41 -2.03
C PRO A 270 0.90 17.36 -2.61
N TYR A 271 -0.10 17.73 -1.79
CA TYR A 271 -1.09 18.75 -2.11
C TYR A 271 -1.61 19.44 -0.84
N GLY A 272 -1.88 20.74 -0.92
CA GLY A 272 -2.24 21.55 0.24
C GLY A 272 -1.09 21.74 1.24
N GLY A 273 0.14 21.80 0.73
CA GLY A 273 1.39 21.76 1.48
C GLY A 273 2.09 20.41 1.34
N TYR A 274 3.04 20.12 2.21
CA TYR A 274 3.72 18.80 2.24
C TYR A 274 2.85 17.74 2.91
N PHE A 275 1.64 17.49 2.33
CA PHE A 275 0.69 16.48 2.80
C PHE A 275 0.30 15.57 1.64
N TYR A 276 0.23 14.26 1.86
CA TYR A 276 -0.05 13.26 0.82
C TYR A 276 -0.97 12.15 1.38
N ASN A 277 -2.29 12.43 1.37
CA ASN A 277 -3.31 11.48 1.84
C ASN A 277 -3.35 10.20 0.97
N LEU A 278 -2.90 10.29 -0.29
CA LEU A 278 -2.82 9.14 -1.20
C LEU A 278 -1.74 8.14 -0.75
N GLY A 279 -0.88 8.53 0.19
CA GLY A 279 0.25 7.72 0.61
C GLY A 279 1.35 7.66 -0.45
N ARG A 280 2.10 6.56 -0.44
CA ARG A 280 3.16 6.25 -1.40
C ARG A 280 2.55 5.49 -2.58
N GLU A 281 2.74 5.99 -3.79
CA GLU A 281 2.12 5.52 -5.02
C GLU A 281 3.18 4.87 -5.93
N THR A 282 2.78 4.01 -6.86
CA THR A 282 3.71 3.37 -7.81
C THR A 282 3.83 4.16 -9.11
N PHE A 283 5.08 4.52 -9.45
CA PHE A 283 5.45 5.23 -10.67
C PHE A 283 6.25 4.34 -11.61
N LEU A 284 6.26 4.69 -12.89
CA LEU A 284 7.03 4.03 -13.94
C LEU A 284 7.95 5.04 -14.64
N VAL A 285 9.24 4.71 -14.79
CA VAL A 285 10.25 5.61 -15.33
C VAL A 285 11.15 4.86 -16.32
N PRO A 286 11.44 5.43 -17.51
CA PRO A 286 12.38 4.81 -18.44
C PRO A 286 13.80 4.88 -17.91
N LEU A 287 14.61 3.87 -18.26
CA LEU A 287 16.04 3.93 -18.07
C LEU A 287 16.77 3.36 -19.30
N ARG A 288 18.02 3.74 -19.44
CA ARG A 288 18.95 3.16 -20.43
C ARG A 288 20.29 2.87 -19.81
N TRP A 289 21.03 1.93 -20.39
CA TRP A 289 22.37 1.59 -19.96
C TRP A 289 23.42 2.41 -20.72
N GLU A 290 24.32 3.09 -20.00
CA GLU A 290 25.45 3.84 -20.55
C GLU A 290 26.73 3.43 -19.81
N GLU A 291 27.74 3.01 -20.54
CA GLU A 291 29.04 2.58 -19.97
C GLU A 291 28.90 1.50 -18.88
N GLY A 292 27.87 0.65 -19.01
CA GLY A 292 27.57 -0.40 -18.04
C GLY A 292 26.95 0.11 -16.74
N TRP A 293 26.28 1.27 -16.76
CA TRP A 293 25.50 1.81 -15.64
C TRP A 293 24.13 2.30 -16.08
N PRO A 294 23.10 2.18 -15.23
CA PRO A 294 21.77 2.68 -15.56
C PRO A 294 21.74 4.21 -15.46
N VAL A 295 21.07 4.83 -16.42
CA VAL A 295 20.70 6.25 -16.43
C VAL A 295 19.18 6.32 -16.39
N VAL A 296 18.63 6.68 -15.24
CA VAL A 296 17.18 6.77 -14.99
C VAL A 296 16.66 8.11 -15.50
N ALA A 297 15.47 8.12 -16.10
CA ALA A 297 14.86 9.30 -16.72
C ALA A 297 15.86 10.09 -17.61
N PRO A 298 16.40 9.48 -18.69
CA PRO A 298 17.47 10.07 -19.49
C PRO A 298 17.08 11.47 -20.00
N GLY A 299 17.98 12.43 -19.80
CA GLY A 299 17.79 13.83 -20.19
C GLY A 299 17.16 14.72 -19.13
N SER A 300 16.30 14.18 -18.25
CA SER A 300 15.68 14.96 -17.16
C SER A 300 16.25 14.64 -15.77
N GLY A 301 16.59 13.37 -15.52
CA GLY A 301 16.96 12.86 -14.20
C GLY A 301 15.81 12.96 -13.17
N ARG A 302 14.55 13.07 -13.62
CA ARG A 302 13.38 13.32 -12.78
C ARG A 302 12.22 12.41 -13.18
N VAL A 303 11.49 11.92 -12.18
CA VAL A 303 10.18 11.29 -12.39
C VAL A 303 9.20 12.35 -12.86
N ALA A 304 8.48 12.08 -13.93
CA ALA A 304 7.52 13.02 -14.52
C ALA A 304 6.08 12.51 -14.36
N LEU A 305 5.11 13.45 -14.27
CA LEU A 305 3.67 13.10 -14.30
C LEU A 305 3.22 12.61 -15.68
N ALA A 306 3.85 13.08 -16.74
CA ALA A 306 3.62 12.60 -18.10
C ALA A 306 4.92 12.08 -18.68
N GLU A 307 4.92 10.83 -19.14
CA GLU A 307 6.10 10.14 -19.67
C GLU A 307 5.76 9.46 -21.01
N ARG A 308 6.75 9.21 -21.87
CA ARG A 308 6.53 8.41 -23.09
C ARG A 308 6.14 6.98 -22.73
N THR A 309 5.23 6.39 -23.49
CA THR A 309 4.88 4.97 -23.29
C THR A 309 6.07 4.07 -23.65
N PRO A 310 6.20 2.89 -22.99
CA PRO A 310 7.04 1.80 -23.47
C PRO A 310 6.74 1.46 -24.94
N ASP A 311 7.73 0.98 -25.68
CA ASP A 311 7.53 0.49 -27.05
C ASP A 311 6.92 -0.93 -27.03
N LEU A 312 5.72 -1.00 -26.46
CA LEU A 312 4.91 -2.20 -26.28
C LEU A 312 3.54 -2.02 -26.96
N PRO A 313 2.90 -3.10 -27.42
CA PRO A 313 1.52 -3.06 -27.84
C PRO A 313 0.60 -2.62 -26.69
N GLU A 314 -0.20 -1.59 -26.90
CA GLU A 314 -1.15 -1.11 -25.91
C GLU A 314 -2.19 -2.19 -25.58
N GLN A 315 -2.38 -2.49 -24.30
CA GLN A 315 -3.37 -3.44 -23.79
C GLN A 315 -4.18 -2.82 -22.66
N ARG A 316 -5.36 -2.31 -22.99
CA ARG A 316 -6.30 -1.79 -22.00
C ARG A 316 -7.15 -2.91 -21.41
N TRP A 317 -7.45 -2.80 -20.13
CA TRP A 317 -8.39 -3.67 -19.42
C TRP A 317 -9.77 -2.99 -19.29
N PRO A 318 -10.85 -3.76 -19.13
CA PRO A 318 -12.15 -3.18 -18.79
C PRO A 318 -12.06 -2.31 -17.54
N ALA A 319 -12.70 -1.15 -17.58
CA ALA A 319 -12.75 -0.26 -16.43
C ALA A 319 -13.47 -0.92 -15.25
N VAL A 320 -12.95 -0.73 -14.05
CA VAL A 320 -13.65 -1.13 -12.82
C VAL A 320 -14.86 -0.20 -12.64
N PRO A 321 -16.07 -0.73 -12.41
CA PRO A 321 -17.24 0.11 -12.16
C PRO A 321 -17.01 1.06 -10.98
N ALA A 322 -17.46 2.31 -11.12
CA ALA A 322 -17.36 3.30 -10.06
C ALA A 322 -18.29 2.96 -8.87
N CYS A 323 -19.41 2.30 -9.15
CA CYS A 323 -20.41 1.87 -8.17
C CYS A 323 -20.40 0.34 -8.03
N ASP A 324 -20.30 -0.13 -6.80
CA ASP A 324 -20.49 -1.54 -6.44
C ASP A 324 -21.87 -1.70 -5.81
N HIS A 325 -22.72 -2.51 -6.44
CA HIS A 325 -24.08 -2.85 -5.99
C HIS A 325 -24.13 -4.14 -5.19
N PHE A 326 -23.00 -4.74 -4.86
CA PHE A 326 -22.87 -5.95 -4.05
C PHE A 326 -23.72 -7.14 -4.56
N GLU A 327 -23.87 -7.23 -5.88
CA GLU A 327 -24.64 -8.29 -6.54
C GLU A 327 -23.82 -9.58 -6.76
N THR A 328 -22.52 -9.53 -6.50
CA THR A 328 -21.59 -10.66 -6.66
C THR A 328 -21.55 -11.54 -5.40
N GLN A 329 -20.99 -12.75 -5.53
CA GLN A 329 -20.83 -13.65 -4.37
C GLN A 329 -19.58 -13.34 -3.55
N THR A 330 -18.65 -12.57 -4.09
CA THR A 330 -17.37 -12.20 -3.47
C THR A 330 -17.15 -10.70 -3.61
N LEU A 331 -16.48 -10.11 -2.64
CA LEU A 331 -16.05 -8.72 -2.73
C LEU A 331 -15.03 -8.53 -3.86
N ALA A 332 -15.12 -7.40 -4.56
CA ALA A 332 -14.15 -7.04 -5.58
C ALA A 332 -12.74 -6.88 -4.97
N PRO A 333 -11.65 -7.13 -5.72
CA PRO A 333 -10.28 -7.17 -5.18
C PRO A 333 -9.79 -5.87 -4.55
N HIS A 334 -10.43 -4.74 -4.83
CA HIS A 334 -10.07 -3.45 -4.24
C HIS A 334 -10.60 -3.23 -2.81
N TRP A 335 -11.49 -4.12 -2.32
CA TRP A 335 -11.99 -4.07 -0.95
C TRP A 335 -10.99 -4.69 0.03
N ASN A 336 -10.74 -4.00 1.14
CA ASN A 336 -9.82 -4.43 2.17
C ASN A 336 -10.45 -4.30 3.55
N PHE A 337 -9.90 -5.05 4.51
CA PHE A 337 -10.22 -5.01 5.92
C PHE A 337 -9.03 -4.50 6.73
N LEU A 338 -9.28 -3.89 7.87
CA LEU A 338 -8.24 -3.68 8.86
C LEU A 338 -7.97 -5.01 9.59
N ARG A 339 -6.75 -5.50 9.50
CA ARG A 339 -6.28 -6.76 10.06
C ARG A 339 -7.05 -8.00 9.55
N THR A 340 -6.61 -9.17 9.95
CA THR A 340 -7.18 -10.43 9.48
C THR A 340 -8.53 -10.69 10.13
N PRO A 341 -9.61 -10.88 9.35
CA PRO A 341 -10.89 -11.29 9.89
C PRO A 341 -10.81 -12.70 10.48
N ARG A 342 -11.36 -12.87 11.69
CA ARG A 342 -11.46 -14.16 12.37
C ARG A 342 -12.91 -14.66 12.46
N ASP A 343 -13.85 -13.76 12.25
CA ASP A 343 -15.29 -14.01 12.31
C ASP A 343 -15.96 -13.56 11.01
N ASP A 344 -17.11 -14.15 10.72
CA ASP A 344 -17.98 -13.78 9.59
C ASP A 344 -18.73 -12.48 9.91
N PHE A 345 -18.04 -11.34 9.92
CA PHE A 345 -18.63 -10.05 10.25
C PHE A 345 -19.33 -9.37 9.06
N TRP A 346 -19.11 -9.84 7.85
CA TRP A 346 -19.75 -9.33 6.64
C TRP A 346 -20.37 -10.46 5.82
N SER A 347 -21.37 -10.12 4.96
CA SER A 347 -22.02 -11.08 4.07
C SER A 347 -22.64 -10.38 2.87
N LEU A 348 -22.46 -10.97 1.67
CA LEU A 348 -23.18 -10.63 0.43
C LEU A 348 -24.39 -11.56 0.20
N CYS A 349 -24.49 -12.65 0.95
CA CYS A 349 -25.54 -13.66 0.78
C CYS A 349 -26.69 -13.52 1.78
N ALA A 350 -26.44 -12.97 2.97
CA ALA A 350 -27.46 -12.82 4.02
C ALA A 350 -28.62 -11.90 3.59
N ARG A 351 -28.34 -10.92 2.73
CA ARG A 351 -29.31 -10.08 2.03
C ARG A 351 -28.78 -9.81 0.61
N PRO A 352 -29.27 -10.53 -0.41
CA PRO A 352 -28.79 -10.36 -1.78
C PRO A 352 -28.90 -8.91 -2.27
N GLY A 353 -27.87 -8.40 -2.96
CA GLY A 353 -27.78 -7.02 -3.40
C GLY A 353 -27.38 -6.02 -2.31
N TYR A 354 -26.90 -6.51 -1.16
CA TYR A 354 -26.42 -5.68 -0.06
C TYR A 354 -25.12 -6.25 0.52
N LEU A 355 -24.23 -5.37 0.92
CA LEU A 355 -23.19 -5.71 1.87
C LEU A 355 -23.73 -5.56 3.29
N ARG A 356 -23.96 -6.68 3.98
CA ARG A 356 -24.33 -6.70 5.39
C ARG A 356 -23.11 -6.67 6.26
N LEU A 357 -23.00 -5.73 7.20
CA LEU A 357 -22.03 -5.70 8.29
C LEU A 357 -22.71 -5.99 9.62
N ARG A 358 -22.21 -6.99 10.37
CA ARG A 358 -22.65 -7.21 11.76
C ARG A 358 -21.99 -6.16 12.66
N LEU A 359 -22.75 -5.58 13.57
CA LEU A 359 -22.20 -4.73 14.60
C LEU A 359 -21.41 -5.59 15.59
N ARG A 360 -20.16 -5.23 15.80
CA ARG A 360 -19.27 -5.89 16.76
C ARG A 360 -18.69 -4.87 17.73
N PRO A 361 -18.23 -5.31 18.94
CA PRO A 361 -17.70 -4.42 19.94
C PRO A 361 -16.41 -3.69 19.49
N GLU A 362 -15.64 -4.25 18.56
CA GLU A 362 -14.39 -3.70 18.09
C GLU A 362 -14.58 -2.32 17.44
N ARG A 363 -13.73 -1.38 17.84
CA ARG A 363 -13.68 0.00 17.33
C ARG A 363 -12.53 0.18 16.34
N LEU A 364 -12.56 1.28 15.58
CA LEU A 364 -11.40 1.68 14.75
C LEU A 364 -10.14 1.94 15.58
N THR A 365 -10.30 2.34 16.84
CA THR A 365 -9.17 2.60 17.76
C THR A 365 -8.53 1.34 18.31
N ASP A 366 -9.19 0.19 18.20
CA ASP A 366 -8.68 -1.07 18.73
C ASP A 366 -7.66 -1.70 17.76
N LEU A 367 -6.64 -2.36 18.28
CA LEU A 367 -5.70 -3.14 17.47
C LEU A 367 -6.31 -4.52 17.13
N ALA A 368 -7.54 -4.50 16.63
CA ALA A 368 -8.37 -5.64 16.28
C ALA A 368 -8.88 -5.51 14.84
N ASN A 369 -9.65 -6.50 14.38
CA ASN A 369 -10.38 -6.43 13.12
C ASN A 369 -11.79 -5.87 13.38
N PRO A 370 -12.07 -4.56 13.15
CA PRO A 370 -13.40 -3.99 13.28
C PRO A 370 -14.30 -4.40 12.12
N SER A 371 -15.63 -4.19 12.23
CA SER A 371 -16.53 -4.34 11.09
C SER A 371 -16.39 -3.17 10.12
N PHE A 372 -15.31 -3.23 9.34
CA PHE A 372 -14.87 -2.24 8.35
C PHE A 372 -14.55 -2.91 7.02
N VAL A 373 -15.12 -2.37 5.93
CA VAL A 373 -14.82 -2.74 4.54
C VAL A 373 -14.51 -1.46 3.79
N GLY A 374 -13.27 -1.29 3.36
CA GLY A 374 -12.79 -0.04 2.77
C GLY A 374 -11.95 -0.24 1.52
N ARG A 375 -11.78 0.86 0.78
CA ARG A 375 -10.91 0.95 -0.37
C ARG A 375 -9.98 2.14 -0.25
N ARG A 376 -8.87 2.11 -0.98
CA ARG A 376 -7.89 3.20 -1.03
C ARG A 376 -8.48 4.46 -1.64
N GLN A 377 -8.18 5.62 -1.05
CA GLN A 377 -8.30 6.91 -1.75
C GLN A 377 -7.27 6.94 -2.88
N GLN A 378 -7.70 7.28 -4.11
CA GLN A 378 -6.85 7.24 -5.30
C GLN A 378 -6.77 8.58 -6.03
N HIS A 379 -7.54 9.59 -5.60
CA HIS A 379 -7.66 10.90 -6.23
C HIS A 379 -7.57 12.01 -5.19
N MET A 380 -7.00 13.15 -5.57
CA MET A 380 -6.96 14.37 -4.74
C MET A 380 -8.33 15.05 -4.70
N ARG A 381 -9.10 14.89 -5.79
CA ARG A 381 -10.49 15.33 -5.91
C ARG A 381 -11.35 14.11 -6.18
N PHE A 382 -12.35 13.88 -5.35
CA PHE A 382 -13.23 12.73 -5.49
C PHE A 382 -14.59 12.96 -4.84
N SER A 383 -15.56 12.12 -5.21
CA SER A 383 -16.81 11.91 -4.48
C SER A 383 -16.94 10.45 -4.09
N ALA A 384 -17.24 10.18 -2.82
CA ALA A 384 -17.58 8.86 -2.32
C ALA A 384 -19.00 8.90 -1.75
N ARG A 385 -19.86 7.94 -2.17
CA ARG A 385 -21.27 7.88 -1.78
C ARG A 385 -21.65 6.46 -1.38
N ALA A 386 -22.60 6.33 -0.45
CA ALA A 386 -23.17 5.04 -0.09
C ALA A 386 -24.62 5.18 0.33
N ALA A 387 -25.41 4.14 0.07
CA ALA A 387 -26.75 4.00 0.64
C ALA A 387 -26.72 2.95 1.75
N LEU A 388 -27.25 3.30 2.92
CA LEU A 388 -27.26 2.50 4.13
C LEU A 388 -28.71 2.31 4.62
N GLU A 389 -29.10 1.07 4.91
CA GLU A 389 -30.26 0.75 5.72
C GLU A 389 -29.80 0.31 7.12
N PHE A 390 -30.17 1.11 8.13
CA PHE A 390 -29.76 0.87 9.50
C PHE A 390 -30.78 1.40 10.50
N ARG A 391 -31.10 0.59 11.52
CA ARG A 391 -31.90 0.98 12.67
C ARG A 391 -31.12 0.65 13.93
N PRO A 392 -30.47 1.60 14.58
CA PRO A 392 -29.82 1.35 15.85
C PRO A 392 -30.83 0.91 16.90
N GLN A 393 -30.49 -0.09 17.69
CA GLN A 393 -31.30 -0.63 18.76
C GLN A 393 -30.85 -0.14 20.14
N HIS A 394 -29.58 0.30 20.23
CA HIS A 394 -28.96 0.78 21.45
C HIS A 394 -28.12 2.03 21.15
N ASP A 395 -27.87 2.85 22.18
CA ASP A 395 -27.13 4.12 22.06
C ASP A 395 -25.66 3.93 21.57
N ASP A 396 -25.05 2.79 21.89
CA ASP A 396 -23.67 2.47 21.50
C ASP A 396 -23.53 2.01 20.04
N GLU A 397 -24.64 1.73 19.36
CA GLU A 397 -24.62 1.23 18.00
C GLU A 397 -24.43 2.36 16.99
N CYS A 398 -23.52 2.14 16.04
CA CYS A 398 -23.30 3.07 14.94
C CYS A 398 -22.99 2.37 13.62
N ALA A 399 -23.36 3.02 12.50
CA ALA A 399 -22.97 2.60 11.16
C ALA A 399 -22.93 3.80 10.19
N GLY A 400 -22.04 3.73 9.18
CA GLY A 400 -21.91 4.76 8.17
C GLY A 400 -20.58 4.67 7.40
N LEU A 401 -20.06 5.82 6.98
CA LEU A 401 -18.79 5.94 6.28
C LEU A 401 -17.67 6.40 7.22
N VAL A 402 -16.46 5.93 6.94
CA VAL A 402 -15.25 6.36 7.65
C VAL A 402 -14.13 6.63 6.66
N LEU A 403 -13.29 7.62 7.00
CA LEU A 403 -12.02 7.88 6.33
C LEU A 403 -10.90 7.58 7.33
N VAL A 404 -10.03 6.66 6.99
CA VAL A 404 -9.05 6.10 7.94
C VAL A 404 -7.65 6.26 7.40
N GLN A 405 -6.80 6.98 8.14
CA GLN A 405 -5.35 6.96 7.96
C GLN A 405 -4.75 5.86 8.84
N ASN A 406 -5.15 5.83 10.12
CA ASN A 406 -4.81 4.78 11.07
C ASN A 406 -5.78 4.80 12.28
N ASN A 407 -5.51 3.99 13.30
CA ASN A 407 -6.35 3.88 14.49
C ASN A 407 -6.55 5.21 15.23
N GLU A 408 -5.56 6.12 15.19
CA GLU A 408 -5.57 7.38 15.94
C GLU A 408 -5.92 8.60 15.07
N PHE A 409 -5.95 8.45 13.74
CA PHE A 409 -6.23 9.52 12.79
C PHE A 409 -7.27 9.05 11.77
N HIS A 410 -8.52 9.44 12.02
CA HIS A 410 -9.65 9.07 11.16
C HIS A 410 -10.83 10.03 11.33
N ILE A 411 -11.76 9.99 10.39
CA ILE A 411 -13.03 10.72 10.45
C ILE A 411 -14.14 9.67 10.37
N ARG A 412 -15.06 9.69 11.36
CA ARG A 412 -16.26 8.86 11.40
C ARG A 412 -17.47 9.70 11.03
N PHE A 413 -18.18 9.30 10.02
CA PHE A 413 -19.43 9.90 9.54
C PHE A 413 -20.51 8.83 9.62
N VAL A 414 -21.24 8.78 10.73
CA VAL A 414 -22.08 7.63 11.10
C VAL A 414 -23.44 8.07 11.63
N ILE A 415 -24.42 7.17 11.53
CA ILE A 415 -25.68 7.22 12.31
C ILE A 415 -25.42 6.50 13.62
N THR A 416 -25.85 7.08 14.73
CA THR A 416 -25.79 6.49 16.08
C THR A 416 -27.18 6.28 16.64
N GLY A 417 -27.30 5.37 17.63
CA GLY A 417 -28.48 5.18 18.42
C GLY A 417 -28.76 6.32 19.38
N GLY A 418 -29.90 6.23 20.10
CA GLY A 418 -30.38 7.21 21.05
C GLY A 418 -31.90 7.29 21.06
N ALA A 419 -32.47 8.25 21.79
CA ALA A 419 -33.90 8.53 21.78
C ALA A 419 -34.40 8.86 20.35
N THR A 420 -33.53 9.46 19.53
CA THR A 420 -33.73 9.68 18.10
C THR A 420 -32.40 9.37 17.43
N PRO A 421 -32.37 8.64 16.29
CA PRO A 421 -31.17 8.43 15.53
C PRO A 421 -30.51 9.76 15.18
N THR A 422 -29.17 9.80 15.25
CA THR A 422 -28.42 11.04 15.10
C THR A 422 -27.24 10.82 14.14
N VAL A 423 -27.05 11.75 13.23
CA VAL A 423 -25.84 11.84 12.40
C VAL A 423 -24.71 12.39 13.24
N HIS A 424 -23.63 11.64 13.39
CA HIS A 424 -22.40 12.11 14.04
C HIS A 424 -21.27 12.22 13.03
N LEU A 425 -20.63 13.37 12.98
CA LEU A 425 -19.37 13.58 12.31
C LEU A 425 -18.29 13.84 13.36
N VAL A 426 -17.40 12.88 13.53
CA VAL A 426 -16.35 12.91 14.56
C VAL A 426 -14.99 12.78 13.92
N LYS A 427 -14.10 13.70 14.23
CA LYS A 427 -12.69 13.69 13.85
C LYS A 427 -11.85 13.21 15.03
N ARG A 428 -11.02 12.17 14.82
CA ARG A 428 -9.98 11.75 15.76
C ARG A 428 -8.62 12.15 15.24
N SER A 429 -7.89 12.93 16.03
CA SER A 429 -6.53 13.39 15.71
C SER A 429 -5.85 13.98 16.94
N THR A 430 -4.57 14.31 16.83
CA THR A 430 -3.87 15.19 17.76
C THR A 430 -4.13 16.66 17.40
N PRO A 431 -3.94 17.62 18.34
CA PRO A 431 -4.04 19.05 18.04
C PRO A 431 -2.99 19.54 17.03
N GLU A 432 -1.81 18.93 17.04
CA GLU A 432 -0.68 19.28 16.17
C GLU A 432 -0.27 18.04 15.35
N SER A 433 0.40 18.29 14.22
CA SER A 433 0.95 17.22 13.38
C SER A 433 2.01 16.42 14.13
N ASN A 434 2.08 15.11 13.84
CA ASN A 434 3.17 14.24 14.27
C ASN A 434 4.15 14.04 13.10
N PRO A 435 5.24 14.80 13.01
CA PRO A 435 6.20 14.68 11.91
C PRO A 435 7.03 13.38 11.96
N GLN A 436 6.94 12.62 13.04
CA GLN A 436 7.64 11.34 13.19
C GLN A 436 6.82 10.22 12.54
N LEU A 437 7.49 9.38 11.78
CA LEU A 437 6.81 8.21 11.17
C LEU A 437 6.33 7.23 12.25
N MET A 438 7.12 7.02 13.29
CA MET A 438 6.81 6.14 14.43
C MET A 438 7.42 6.68 15.73
N PRO A 439 6.80 6.49 16.91
CA PRO A 439 5.49 5.85 17.14
C PRO A 439 4.30 6.75 16.77
N ILE A 440 3.16 6.14 16.49
CA ILE A 440 1.90 6.89 16.30
C ILE A 440 1.43 7.45 17.64
N ILE A 441 1.16 8.75 17.68
CA ILE A 441 0.70 9.43 18.91
C ILE A 441 -0.82 9.26 19.05
N PRO A 442 -1.35 8.93 20.26
CA PRO A 442 -2.77 8.80 20.49
C PRO A 442 -3.55 10.09 20.20
N GLY A 443 -4.60 9.98 19.39
CA GLY A 443 -5.50 11.07 19.08
C GLY A 443 -6.65 11.22 20.09
N THR A 444 -7.38 12.32 19.97
CA THR A 444 -8.61 12.60 20.73
C THR A 444 -9.78 12.83 19.78
N ASP A 445 -10.97 12.44 20.20
CA ASP A 445 -12.19 12.65 19.44
C ASP A 445 -12.68 14.09 19.58
N VAL A 446 -13.04 14.70 18.43
CA VAL A 446 -13.68 16.01 18.36
C VAL A 446 -14.94 15.87 17.52
N THR A 447 -16.11 16.11 18.10
CA THR A 447 -17.38 16.15 17.37
C THR A 447 -17.42 17.43 16.54
N LEU A 448 -17.51 17.27 15.21
CA LEU A 448 -17.62 18.39 14.26
C LEU A 448 -19.08 18.76 13.98
N ALA A 449 -19.97 17.76 13.98
CA ALA A 449 -21.41 17.96 13.82
C ALA A 449 -22.20 16.82 14.48
N GLU A 450 -23.37 17.18 14.97
CA GLU A 450 -24.36 16.27 15.54
C GLU A 450 -25.75 16.77 15.13
N LEU A 451 -26.51 15.94 14.36
CA LEU A 451 -27.78 16.33 13.77
C LEU A 451 -28.79 15.19 13.94
N PRO A 452 -29.97 15.42 14.57
CA PRO A 452 -31.02 14.41 14.59
C PRO A 452 -31.50 14.10 13.18
N ILE A 453 -31.81 12.84 12.92
CA ILE A 453 -32.30 12.39 11.61
C ILE A 453 -33.39 11.35 11.79
N GLU A 454 -34.39 11.37 10.91
CA GLU A 454 -35.48 10.41 10.93
C GLU A 454 -35.33 9.38 9.81
N GLY A 455 -35.91 8.19 10.04
CA GLY A 455 -35.91 7.13 9.04
C GLY A 455 -35.02 5.95 9.39
N SER A 456 -34.74 5.15 8.38
CA SER A 456 -33.86 3.95 8.50
C SER A 456 -33.07 3.70 7.22
N ARG A 457 -33.29 4.50 6.18
CA ARG A 457 -32.50 4.50 4.95
C ARG A 457 -31.84 5.87 4.80
N PHE A 458 -30.52 5.86 4.68
CA PHE A 458 -29.68 7.04 4.67
C PHE A 458 -28.74 7.00 3.48
N TYR A 459 -28.48 8.16 2.90
CA TYR A 459 -27.51 8.33 1.84
C TYR A 459 -26.39 9.22 2.35
N PHE A 460 -25.17 8.71 2.29
CA PHE A 460 -23.95 9.41 2.68
C PHE A 460 -23.22 9.91 1.45
N LYS A 461 -22.67 11.12 1.52
CA LYS A 461 -21.75 11.63 0.51
C LYS A 461 -20.59 12.35 1.17
N VAL A 462 -19.38 12.02 0.73
CA VAL A 462 -18.13 12.67 1.09
C VAL A 462 -17.52 13.20 -0.21
N GLU A 463 -17.24 14.47 -0.26
CA GLU A 463 -16.53 15.11 -1.36
C GLU A 463 -15.21 15.68 -0.87
N ALA A 464 -14.13 15.53 -1.65
CA ALA A 464 -12.86 16.14 -1.38
C ALA A 464 -12.43 17.02 -2.56
N ASP A 465 -11.97 18.22 -2.25
CA ASP A 465 -11.24 19.10 -3.15
C ASP A 465 -9.88 19.42 -2.51
N GLY A 466 -8.87 18.63 -2.88
CA GLY A 466 -7.59 18.65 -2.20
C GLY A 466 -7.71 18.28 -0.71
N GLN A 467 -7.32 19.19 0.18
CA GLN A 467 -7.40 18.97 1.63
C GLN A 467 -8.72 19.45 2.26
N ALA A 468 -9.67 19.95 1.47
CA ALA A 468 -10.99 20.34 1.96
C ALA A 468 -12.00 19.20 1.73
N TYR A 469 -12.50 18.63 2.83
CA TYR A 469 -13.46 17.53 2.81
C TYR A 469 -14.85 18.04 3.24
N SER A 470 -15.88 17.66 2.49
CA SER A 470 -17.28 18.05 2.75
C SER A 470 -18.14 16.82 2.91
N PHE A 471 -19.05 16.87 3.85
CA PHE A 471 -19.91 15.75 4.27
C PHE A 471 -21.37 16.12 4.13
N TYR A 472 -22.13 15.27 3.48
CA TYR A 472 -23.55 15.49 3.21
C TYR A 472 -24.34 14.21 3.54
N ILE A 473 -25.56 14.40 4.06
CA ILE A 473 -26.52 13.34 4.37
C ILE A 473 -27.84 13.58 3.64
N ALA A 474 -28.54 12.50 3.30
CA ALA A 474 -29.89 12.57 2.76
C ALA A 474 -30.72 11.37 3.25
N THR A 475 -32.04 11.54 3.31
CA THR A 475 -33.03 10.46 3.54
C THR A 475 -33.73 10.05 2.25
N GLU A 476 -33.66 10.90 1.22
CA GLU A 476 -34.15 10.64 -0.12
C GLU A 476 -33.01 10.80 -1.13
N PRO A 477 -32.98 10.02 -2.21
CA PRO A 477 -31.92 10.12 -3.22
C PRO A 477 -31.72 11.57 -3.72
N GLU A 478 -30.44 11.98 -3.83
CA GLU A 478 -30.00 13.30 -4.34
C GLU A 478 -30.48 14.53 -3.53
N SER A 479 -31.22 14.36 -2.43
CA SER A 479 -31.69 15.46 -1.56
C SER A 479 -30.66 15.79 -0.49
N TRP A 480 -29.47 16.19 -0.88
CA TRP A 480 -28.32 16.36 -0.01
C TRP A 480 -28.44 17.55 0.96
N HIS A 481 -28.22 17.31 2.23
CA HIS A 481 -28.08 18.32 3.27
C HIS A 481 -26.63 18.35 3.77
N PRO A 482 -25.98 19.53 3.81
CA PRO A 482 -24.63 19.64 4.32
C PRO A 482 -24.59 19.34 5.83
N VAL A 483 -23.63 18.53 6.26
CA VAL A 483 -23.32 18.24 7.66
C VAL A 483 -22.13 19.05 8.12
N ALA A 484 -21.09 19.09 7.31
CA ALA A 484 -19.95 19.98 7.46
C ALA A 484 -19.23 20.17 6.13
N GLU A 485 -18.70 21.34 5.87
CA GLU A 485 -17.96 21.65 4.65
C GLU A 485 -16.57 22.19 5.01
N GLY A 486 -15.58 21.90 4.14
CA GLY A 486 -14.21 22.39 4.28
C GLY A 486 -13.46 21.81 5.50
N VAL A 487 -13.83 20.62 5.95
CA VAL A 487 -13.13 19.93 7.05
C VAL A 487 -11.70 19.64 6.61
N ASP A 488 -10.73 19.98 7.47
CA ASP A 488 -9.31 19.78 7.20
C ASP A 488 -8.95 18.30 7.11
N GLY A 489 -8.60 17.86 5.88
CA GLY A 489 -8.20 16.50 5.55
C GLY A 489 -6.73 16.17 5.81
N ARG A 490 -5.90 17.15 6.19
CA ARG A 490 -4.45 16.92 6.43
C ARG A 490 -4.18 15.88 7.49
N ILE A 491 -5.10 15.69 8.42
CA ILE A 491 -5.04 14.61 9.43
C ILE A 491 -5.01 13.20 8.83
N LEU A 492 -5.44 13.05 7.58
CA LEU A 492 -5.44 11.80 6.83
C LEU A 492 -4.15 11.60 6.03
N SER A 493 -3.12 12.41 6.30
CA SER A 493 -1.83 12.35 5.62
C SER A 493 -0.73 11.84 6.54
N THR A 494 0.19 11.03 6.01
CA THR A 494 1.37 10.55 6.73
C THR A 494 2.18 11.67 7.42
N PRO A 495 2.48 12.84 6.79
CA PRO A 495 3.19 13.92 7.48
C PRO A 495 2.45 14.51 8.69
N TYR A 496 1.15 14.27 8.82
CA TYR A 496 0.37 14.68 10.00
C TYR A 496 0.22 13.54 11.02
N ALA A 497 -0.16 12.35 10.52
CA ALA A 497 -0.58 11.21 11.33
C ALA A 497 0.57 10.27 11.72
N GLY A 498 1.71 10.36 11.04
CA GLY A 498 2.77 9.36 11.10
C GLY A 498 2.44 8.10 10.29
N GLY A 499 3.27 7.07 10.44
CA GLY A 499 3.10 5.77 9.80
C GLY A 499 3.52 5.73 8.34
N PHE A 500 3.09 4.68 7.63
CA PHE A 500 3.52 4.36 6.27
C PHE A 500 2.36 4.17 5.27
N VAL A 501 1.10 4.27 5.75
CA VAL A 501 -0.09 3.96 4.95
C VAL A 501 -0.71 5.22 4.34
N GLY A 502 -1.59 5.05 3.35
CA GLY A 502 -2.44 6.10 2.80
C GLY A 502 -3.88 5.97 3.29
N THR A 503 -4.71 6.96 2.96
CA THR A 503 -6.10 7.01 3.39
C THR A 503 -6.94 5.92 2.75
N TYR A 504 -7.78 5.27 3.56
CA TYR A 504 -8.88 4.42 3.15
C TYR A 504 -10.23 5.10 3.39
N ILE A 505 -11.18 4.81 2.52
CA ILE A 505 -12.59 5.22 2.66
C ILE A 505 -13.41 3.95 2.66
N GLY A 506 -14.33 3.81 3.64
CA GLY A 506 -15.09 2.57 3.73
C GLY A 506 -16.36 2.64 4.56
N MET A 507 -17.08 1.55 4.50
CA MET A 507 -18.28 1.25 5.27
C MET A 507 -17.87 0.68 6.62
N TYR A 508 -18.56 1.11 7.66
CA TYR A 508 -18.22 0.78 9.05
C TYR A 508 -19.47 0.55 9.86
N ALA A 509 -19.40 -0.40 10.79
CA ALA A 509 -20.42 -0.64 11.80
C ALA A 509 -19.76 -1.07 13.12
N SER A 510 -20.29 -0.62 14.26
CA SER A 510 -19.79 -1.01 15.58
C SER A 510 -20.87 -0.84 16.65
N SER A 511 -20.77 -1.64 17.69
CA SER A 511 -21.51 -1.48 18.96
C SER A 511 -20.63 -0.92 20.08
N ASN A 512 -19.48 -0.34 19.73
CA ASN A 512 -18.61 0.46 20.61
C ASN A 512 -18.30 -0.18 21.97
N GLY A 513 -17.91 -1.47 21.96
CA GLY A 513 -17.52 -2.21 23.15
C GLY A 513 -18.69 -2.99 23.81
N GLN A 514 -19.91 -2.89 23.30
CA GLN A 514 -21.06 -3.62 23.81
C GLN A 514 -21.42 -4.81 22.91
N PRO A 515 -22.00 -5.89 23.45
CA PRO A 515 -22.55 -6.96 22.63
C PRO A 515 -23.71 -6.44 21.77
N SER A 516 -23.78 -6.85 20.50
CA SER A 516 -24.91 -6.58 19.63
C SER A 516 -25.20 -7.75 18.70
N THR A 517 -26.48 -7.93 18.34
CA THR A 517 -26.93 -8.84 17.28
C THR A 517 -27.42 -8.10 16.05
N ASN A 518 -27.31 -6.77 16.04
CA ASN A 518 -27.77 -5.90 14.97
C ASN A 518 -26.80 -5.92 13.76
N SER A 519 -27.29 -5.43 12.62
CA SER A 519 -26.56 -5.34 11.38
C SER A 519 -26.85 -4.02 10.68
N ALA A 520 -25.90 -3.58 9.86
CA ALA A 520 -26.01 -2.47 8.94
C ALA A 520 -25.95 -3.01 7.50
N ASP A 521 -26.89 -2.65 6.65
CA ASP A 521 -27.01 -3.13 5.28
C ASP A 521 -26.67 -2.00 4.29
N PHE A 522 -25.57 -2.10 3.59
CA PHE A 522 -25.18 -1.16 2.55
C PHE A 522 -25.68 -1.67 1.19
N ASP A 523 -26.55 -0.89 0.54
CA ASP A 523 -27.16 -1.20 -0.75
C ASP A 523 -26.15 -1.05 -1.90
N TRP A 524 -25.37 0.04 -1.86
CA TRP A 524 -24.31 0.29 -2.82
C TRP A 524 -23.26 1.23 -2.23
N PHE A 525 -22.09 1.20 -2.84
CA PHE A 525 -21.01 2.15 -2.60
C PHE A 525 -20.44 2.63 -3.94
N GLU A 526 -20.32 3.94 -4.11
CA GLU A 526 -19.76 4.58 -5.29
C GLU A 526 -18.51 5.39 -4.93
N TYR A 527 -17.49 5.33 -5.79
CA TYR A 527 -16.31 6.19 -5.71
C TYR A 527 -15.97 6.74 -7.09
N LEU A 528 -16.02 8.06 -7.23
CA LEU A 528 -15.72 8.79 -8.45
C LEU A 528 -14.49 9.66 -8.25
N GLY A 529 -13.41 9.39 -8.99
CA GLY A 529 -12.29 10.32 -9.12
C GLY A 529 -12.69 11.50 -10.00
N LEU A 530 -12.31 12.70 -9.57
CA LEU A 530 -12.62 13.96 -10.24
C LEU A 530 -11.35 14.71 -10.68
N ASP A 531 -10.17 14.14 -10.48
CA ASP A 531 -8.92 14.66 -11.03
C ASP A 531 -9.01 14.61 -12.56
N GLU A 532 -8.46 15.62 -13.23
CA GLU A 532 -8.38 15.61 -14.70
C GLU A 532 -7.48 14.43 -15.13
N ASN A 533 -8.03 13.57 -15.97
CA ASN A 533 -7.33 12.42 -16.57
C ASN A 533 -6.22 12.84 -17.53
#